data_fc6e11415da80a46fc98a03606d6d4c3
#
_entry.id   fc6e11415da80a46fc98a03606d6d4c3
#
_cell.length_a   1.000
_cell.length_b   1.000
_cell.length_c   1.000
_cell.angle_alpha   90.00
_cell.angle_beta   90.00
_cell.angle_gamma   90.00
#
_symmetry.space_group_name_H-M   'P 1'
#
loop_
_entity.id
_entity.type
_entity.pdbx_description
1 polymer ?
#
loop_
_entity_poly.entity_id
_entity_poly.type
_entity_poly.pdbx_seq_one_letter_code
_entity_poly.pdbx_strand_id
1 'polypeptide(L)'
;MVSPEASSVRQAIAKKYREVARSPRGLFKYQTGEASALALGYSPVRVAAVPYAARSRFVGVGNPVALGPIGKDEHVLDLGCGAGFDAFVAAQLVGPAGRVCGVDLSPEMLAVADAARIEAAFPQVEFREAAVEALPFGDALFDVALSNGVLNLIPDKPAALREVFHVLKPGGWLQVCKWGWSGRSRRRTRLPGPTESPAPLRGRSSSR
;
A
#
# COMPACT_ATOMS: atom_id res chain seq x y z
N MET A 1 14.97 -19.74 -4.04
CA MET A 1 15.26 -19.28 -5.43
C MET A 1 13.94 -18.85 -6.06
N VAL A 2 13.87 -17.65 -6.64
CA VAL A 2 12.68 -17.15 -7.34
C VAL A 2 12.57 -17.90 -8.69
N SER A 3 11.36 -18.38 -9.05
CA SER A 3 11.18 -19.07 -10.34
C SER A 3 11.45 -18.13 -11.53
N PRO A 4 11.87 -18.65 -12.70
CA PRO A 4 12.08 -17.84 -13.90
C PRO A 4 10.84 -17.02 -14.30
N GLU A 5 9.65 -17.59 -14.15
CA GLU A 5 8.38 -16.90 -14.42
C GLU A 5 8.13 -15.73 -13.47
N ALA A 6 8.38 -15.90 -12.15
CA ALA A 6 8.25 -14.83 -11.17
C ALA A 6 9.26 -13.69 -11.43
N SER A 7 10.46 -14.03 -11.95
CA SER A 7 11.45 -13.04 -12.35
C SER A 7 10.98 -12.21 -13.55
N SER A 8 10.41 -12.85 -14.57
CA SER A 8 9.90 -12.17 -15.77
C SER A 8 8.71 -11.24 -15.45
N VAL A 9 7.81 -11.67 -14.56
CA VAL A 9 6.68 -10.85 -14.09
C VAL A 9 7.18 -9.62 -13.34
N ARG A 10 8.15 -9.77 -12.43
CA ARG A 10 8.74 -8.63 -11.71
C ARG A 10 9.40 -7.64 -12.66
N GLN A 11 10.13 -8.11 -13.68
CA GLN A 11 10.76 -7.23 -14.68
C GLN A 11 9.71 -6.44 -15.49
N ALA A 12 8.62 -7.09 -15.90
CA ALA A 12 7.53 -6.43 -16.61
C ALA A 12 6.85 -5.36 -15.76
N ILE A 13 6.62 -5.65 -14.48
CA ILE A 13 6.07 -4.69 -13.50
C ILE A 13 7.04 -3.52 -13.32
N ALA A 14 8.32 -3.77 -13.07
CA ALA A 14 9.32 -2.73 -12.89
C ALA A 14 9.41 -1.81 -14.12
N LYS A 15 9.41 -2.39 -15.35
CA LYS A 15 9.37 -1.61 -16.59
C LYS A 15 8.14 -0.70 -16.65
N LYS A 16 6.96 -1.24 -16.36
CA LYS A 16 5.71 -0.46 -16.38
C LYS A 16 5.74 0.69 -15.36
N TYR A 17 6.16 0.44 -14.12
CA TYR A 17 6.16 1.46 -13.07
C TYR A 17 7.26 2.52 -13.27
N ARG A 18 8.34 2.20 -13.98
CA ARG A 18 9.30 3.20 -14.49
C ARG A 18 8.63 4.20 -15.44
N GLU A 19 7.72 3.75 -16.29
CA GLU A 19 6.95 4.62 -17.17
C GLU A 19 5.92 5.43 -16.36
N VAL A 20 5.25 4.81 -15.37
CA VAL A 20 4.32 5.49 -14.46
C VAL A 20 5.02 6.62 -13.69
N ALA A 21 6.27 6.43 -13.27
CA ALA A 21 7.06 7.46 -12.59
C ALA A 21 7.24 8.73 -13.45
N ARG A 22 7.22 8.59 -14.76
CA ARG A 22 7.24 9.73 -15.70
C ARG A 22 5.84 10.31 -15.87
N SER A 23 4.86 9.47 -16.23
CA SER A 23 3.44 9.81 -16.33
C SER A 23 2.60 8.53 -16.38
N PRO A 24 1.51 8.41 -15.62
CA PRO A 24 0.58 7.28 -15.73
C PRO A 24 -0.35 7.38 -16.93
N ARG A 25 -0.37 8.52 -17.66
CA ARG A 25 -1.34 8.79 -18.72
C ARG A 25 -1.23 7.78 -19.85
N GLY A 26 -2.33 7.11 -20.18
CA GLY A 26 -2.39 6.13 -21.27
C GLY A 26 -1.86 4.73 -20.91
N LEU A 27 -1.26 4.52 -19.73
CA LEU A 27 -0.72 3.23 -19.31
C LEU A 27 -1.76 2.29 -18.68
N PHE A 28 -2.93 2.82 -18.33
CA PHE A 28 -4.00 2.07 -17.66
C PHE A 28 -5.33 2.25 -18.41
N LYS A 29 -6.15 1.18 -18.38
CA LYS A 29 -7.53 1.20 -18.92
C LYS A 29 -8.54 1.86 -17.98
N TYR A 30 -8.09 2.41 -16.88
CA TYR A 30 -8.90 3.11 -15.88
C TYR A 30 -8.29 4.49 -15.58
N GLN A 31 -9.11 5.36 -15.01
CA GLN A 31 -8.70 6.70 -14.64
C GLN A 31 -7.59 6.69 -13.60
N THR A 32 -6.59 7.55 -13.74
CA THR A 32 -5.43 7.71 -12.86
C THR A 32 -5.32 9.13 -12.33
N GLY A 33 -4.41 9.36 -11.40
CA GLY A 33 -4.16 10.66 -10.81
C GLY A 33 -5.25 11.14 -9.86
N GLU A 34 -5.26 12.44 -9.60
CA GLU A 34 -6.15 13.10 -8.65
C GLU A 34 -7.64 12.78 -8.89
N ALA A 35 -8.08 12.85 -10.13
CA ALA A 35 -9.48 12.56 -10.47
C ALA A 35 -9.89 11.13 -10.12
N SER A 36 -8.97 10.16 -10.26
CA SER A 36 -9.21 8.79 -9.81
C SER A 36 -9.32 8.69 -8.29
N ALA A 37 -8.43 9.38 -7.57
CA ALA A 37 -8.48 9.38 -6.11
C ALA A 37 -9.82 9.93 -5.59
N LEU A 38 -10.29 11.04 -6.13
CA LEU A 38 -11.59 11.62 -5.79
C LEU A 38 -12.75 10.66 -6.11
N ALA A 39 -12.75 10.03 -7.28
CA ALA A 39 -13.75 9.04 -7.68
C ALA A 39 -13.73 7.77 -6.81
N LEU A 40 -12.61 7.46 -6.17
CA LEU A 40 -12.45 6.35 -5.22
C LEU A 40 -12.85 6.70 -3.79
N GLY A 41 -13.30 7.95 -3.55
CA GLY A 41 -13.82 8.40 -2.27
C GLY A 41 -12.77 8.91 -1.28
N TYR A 42 -11.60 9.33 -1.74
CA TYR A 42 -10.69 10.10 -0.91
C TYR A 42 -11.25 11.50 -0.65
N SER A 43 -11.01 12.02 0.54
CA SER A 43 -11.41 13.38 0.91
C SER A 43 -10.73 14.42 0.02
N PRO A 44 -11.47 15.34 -0.64
CA PRO A 44 -10.87 16.37 -1.48
C PRO A 44 -9.81 17.22 -0.76
N VAL A 45 -10.05 17.53 0.50
CA VAL A 45 -9.10 18.31 1.34
C VAL A 45 -7.80 17.54 1.52
N ARG A 46 -7.87 16.22 1.79
CA ARG A 46 -6.67 15.40 1.94
C ARG A 46 -5.93 15.20 0.62
N VAL A 47 -6.67 15.01 -0.47
CA VAL A 47 -6.08 14.90 -1.82
C VAL A 47 -5.35 16.17 -2.19
N ALA A 48 -5.94 17.33 -1.94
CA ALA A 48 -5.31 18.63 -2.22
C ALA A 48 -4.00 18.86 -1.42
N ALA A 49 -3.91 18.30 -0.21
CA ALA A 49 -2.73 18.39 0.64
C ALA A 49 -1.63 17.37 0.27
N VAL A 50 -1.91 16.38 -0.59
CA VAL A 50 -0.87 15.50 -1.15
C VAL A 50 -0.07 16.26 -2.20
N PRO A 51 1.29 16.19 -2.19
CA PRO A 51 2.13 16.82 -3.21
C PRO A 51 1.69 16.47 -4.63
N TYR A 52 1.72 17.45 -5.54
CA TYR A 52 1.26 17.26 -6.93
C TYR A 52 1.98 16.10 -7.64
N ALA A 53 3.30 15.97 -7.40
CA ALA A 53 4.09 14.89 -7.97
C ALA A 53 3.57 13.50 -7.60
N ALA A 54 3.13 13.30 -6.37
CA ALA A 54 2.54 12.06 -5.89
C ALA A 54 1.08 11.88 -6.39
N ARG A 55 0.22 12.89 -6.22
CA ARG A 55 -1.19 12.77 -6.59
C ARG A 55 -1.42 12.61 -8.09
N SER A 56 -0.59 13.23 -8.93
CA SER A 56 -0.67 13.08 -10.39
C SER A 56 -0.29 11.68 -10.88
N ARG A 57 0.46 10.92 -10.08
CA ARG A 57 0.90 9.54 -10.37
C ARG A 57 0.10 8.47 -9.63
N PHE A 58 -1.01 8.85 -9.01
CA PHE A 58 -1.87 7.88 -8.35
C PHE A 58 -2.48 6.89 -9.35
N VAL A 59 -2.27 5.60 -9.10
CA VAL A 59 -2.77 4.48 -9.91
C VAL A 59 -3.48 3.42 -9.04
N GLY A 60 -3.86 3.80 -7.84
CA GLY A 60 -4.58 2.93 -6.91
C GLY A 60 -5.95 2.48 -7.45
N VAL A 61 -6.43 1.37 -6.92
CA VAL A 61 -7.68 0.72 -7.35
C VAL A 61 -8.79 0.85 -6.31
N GLY A 62 -8.51 1.51 -5.20
CA GLY A 62 -9.44 1.75 -4.11
C GLY A 62 -8.92 2.82 -3.16
N ASN A 63 -9.57 2.90 -1.99
CA ASN A 63 -9.22 3.78 -0.90
C ASN A 63 -9.00 2.92 0.37
N PRO A 64 -7.78 2.42 0.62
CA PRO A 64 -7.51 1.59 1.78
C PRO A 64 -7.68 2.35 3.09
N VAL A 65 -7.41 3.66 3.14
CA VAL A 65 -7.54 4.47 4.36
C VAL A 65 -9.00 4.64 4.82
N ALA A 66 -9.97 4.34 3.96
CA ALA A 66 -11.39 4.34 4.31
C ALA A 66 -11.90 2.99 4.84
N LEU A 67 -11.07 1.95 4.91
CA LEU A 67 -11.48 0.63 5.37
C LEU A 67 -11.53 0.52 6.89
N GLY A 68 -10.90 1.43 7.57
CA GLY A 68 -10.91 1.50 9.02
C GLY A 68 -10.13 2.71 9.53
N PRO A 69 -10.26 3.05 10.81
CA PRO A 69 -9.55 4.19 11.38
C PRO A 69 -8.03 3.98 11.31
N ILE A 70 -7.34 5.06 11.06
CA ILE A 70 -5.91 5.24 11.33
C ILE A 70 -5.85 6.31 12.42
N GLY A 71 -5.31 5.93 13.58
CA GLY A 71 -5.26 6.78 14.76
C GLY A 71 -4.12 7.80 14.73
N LYS A 72 -4.19 8.77 15.64
CA LYS A 72 -3.07 9.65 15.91
C LYS A 72 -1.90 8.84 16.46
N ASP A 73 -0.69 9.27 16.11
CA ASP A 73 0.59 8.73 16.58
C ASP A 73 0.85 7.25 16.19
N GLU A 74 -0.04 6.65 15.37
CA GLU A 74 0.16 5.31 14.84
C GLU A 74 1.30 5.24 13.84
N HIS A 75 1.90 4.06 13.75
CA HIS A 75 2.89 3.71 12.74
C HIS A 75 2.21 2.97 11.60
N VAL A 76 2.31 3.50 10.39
CA VAL A 76 1.65 2.96 9.19
C VAL A 76 2.68 2.50 8.17
N LEU A 77 2.47 1.32 7.59
CA LEU A 77 3.23 0.78 6.47
C LEU A 77 2.38 0.83 5.19
N ASP A 78 2.90 1.45 4.13
CA ASP A 78 2.27 1.46 2.80
C ASP A 78 3.02 0.51 1.86
N LEU A 79 2.37 -0.60 1.51
CA LEU A 79 2.93 -1.69 0.71
C LEU A 79 2.75 -1.40 -0.79
N GLY A 80 3.86 -1.24 -1.51
CA GLY A 80 3.87 -0.82 -2.91
C GLY A 80 3.38 0.62 -3.06
N CYS A 81 3.99 1.52 -2.31
CA CYS A 81 3.55 2.91 -2.14
C CYS A 81 3.62 3.75 -3.42
N GLY A 82 4.34 3.29 -4.44
CA GLY A 82 4.57 4.05 -5.65
C GLY A 82 5.14 5.44 -5.37
N ALA A 83 4.52 6.48 -5.89
CA ALA A 83 4.91 7.88 -5.63
C ALA A 83 4.43 8.40 -4.25
N GLY A 84 3.95 7.53 -3.35
CA GLY A 84 3.66 7.86 -1.96
C GLY A 84 2.27 8.44 -1.70
N PHE A 85 1.31 8.34 -2.61
CA PHE A 85 -0.01 8.96 -2.43
C PHE A 85 -0.71 8.52 -1.15
N ASP A 86 -0.86 7.21 -0.91
CA ASP A 86 -1.52 6.68 0.28
C ASP A 86 -0.70 6.95 1.54
N ALA A 87 0.63 6.92 1.46
CA ALA A 87 1.54 7.29 2.54
C ALA A 87 1.34 8.76 2.98
N PHE A 88 1.22 9.70 2.04
CA PHE A 88 0.95 11.10 2.37
C PHE A 88 -0.45 11.31 2.97
N VAL A 89 -1.45 10.58 2.50
CA VAL A 89 -2.79 10.61 3.13
C VAL A 89 -2.73 10.05 4.55
N ALA A 90 -2.03 8.93 4.75
CA ALA A 90 -1.84 8.34 6.08
C ALA A 90 -1.09 9.30 7.03
N ALA A 91 -0.07 10.00 6.55
CA ALA A 91 0.69 10.97 7.32
C ALA A 91 -0.17 12.13 7.86
N GLN A 92 -1.16 12.57 7.10
CA GLN A 92 -2.13 13.56 7.56
C GLN A 92 -3.06 13.00 8.65
N LEU A 93 -3.27 11.68 8.68
CA LEU A 93 -4.11 11.02 9.69
C LEU A 93 -3.36 10.80 10.99
N VAL A 94 -2.15 10.25 10.92
CA VAL A 94 -1.34 9.97 12.12
C VAL A 94 -0.81 11.24 12.78
N GLY A 95 -0.62 12.32 12.03
CA GLY A 95 -0.10 13.58 12.54
C GLY A 95 1.44 13.55 12.76
N PRO A 96 1.99 14.58 13.42
CA PRO A 96 3.44 14.79 13.48
C PRO A 96 4.20 13.82 14.39
N ALA A 97 3.54 13.21 15.37
CA ALA A 97 4.13 12.21 16.28
C ALA A 97 4.01 10.78 15.74
N GLY A 98 3.12 10.53 14.76
CA GLY A 98 3.03 9.26 14.06
C GLY A 98 4.17 9.06 13.06
N ARG A 99 4.23 7.88 12.46
CA ARG A 99 5.22 7.53 11.42
C ARG A 99 4.56 6.81 10.27
N VAL A 100 5.02 7.09 9.05
CA VAL A 100 4.58 6.37 7.87
C VAL A 100 5.81 5.91 7.10
N CYS A 101 5.86 4.62 6.79
CA CYS A 101 6.89 4.08 5.91
C CYS A 101 6.23 3.53 4.65
N GLY A 102 6.65 3.99 3.49
CA GLY A 102 6.27 3.42 2.20
C GLY A 102 7.37 2.50 1.67
N VAL A 103 6.99 1.34 1.16
CA VAL A 103 7.92 0.44 0.45
C VAL A 103 7.47 0.22 -0.99
N ASP A 104 8.41 0.22 -1.92
CA ASP A 104 8.17 -0.10 -3.33
C ASP A 104 9.41 -0.75 -3.96
N LEU A 105 9.23 -1.47 -5.07
CA LEU A 105 10.31 -2.05 -5.86
C LEU A 105 10.88 -1.11 -6.93
N SER A 106 10.22 0.01 -7.20
CA SER A 106 10.63 0.94 -8.25
C SER A 106 11.42 2.11 -7.65
N PRO A 107 12.73 2.16 -7.84
CA PRO A 107 13.54 3.29 -7.39
C PRO A 107 13.11 4.60 -8.05
N GLU A 108 12.57 4.56 -9.28
CA GLU A 108 12.09 5.76 -9.95
C GLU A 108 10.81 6.32 -9.30
N MET A 109 9.92 5.45 -8.82
CA MET A 109 8.73 5.88 -8.06
C MET A 109 9.12 6.44 -6.69
N LEU A 110 10.05 5.77 -6.00
CA LEU A 110 10.56 6.21 -4.71
C LEU A 110 11.29 7.54 -4.80
N ALA A 111 12.05 7.78 -5.87
CA ALA A 111 12.69 9.08 -6.10
C ALA A 111 11.66 10.23 -6.22
N VAL A 112 10.51 9.97 -6.87
CA VAL A 112 9.41 10.94 -6.92
C VAL A 112 8.80 11.15 -5.54
N ALA A 113 8.58 10.06 -4.79
CA ALA A 113 8.00 10.11 -3.45
C ALA A 113 8.89 10.87 -2.46
N ASP A 114 10.21 10.62 -2.47
CA ASP A 114 11.16 11.30 -1.60
C ASP A 114 11.31 12.79 -1.94
N ALA A 115 11.38 13.14 -3.21
CA ALA A 115 11.41 14.55 -3.63
C ALA A 115 10.14 15.28 -3.15
N ALA A 116 8.97 14.65 -3.32
CA ALA A 116 7.69 15.20 -2.88
C ALA A 116 7.61 15.35 -1.36
N ARG A 117 8.16 14.39 -0.60
CA ARG A 117 8.24 14.41 0.86
C ARG A 117 9.05 15.59 1.38
N ILE A 118 10.22 15.84 0.75
CA ILE A 118 11.12 16.94 1.12
C ILE A 118 10.46 18.27 0.80
N GLU A 119 9.92 18.44 -0.41
CA GLU A 119 9.30 19.69 -0.87
C GLU A 119 8.11 20.10 -0.01
N ALA A 120 7.26 19.14 0.38
CA ALA A 120 6.03 19.39 1.13
C ALA A 120 6.22 19.25 2.66
N ALA A 121 7.44 19.05 3.15
CA ALA A 121 7.79 18.96 4.56
C ALA A 121 6.97 17.93 5.35
N PHE A 122 6.99 16.66 4.90
CA PHE A 122 6.45 15.52 5.63
C PHE A 122 7.56 14.74 6.37
N PRO A 123 8.11 15.25 7.48
CA PRO A 123 9.25 14.62 8.17
C PRO A 123 8.93 13.25 8.78
N GLN A 124 7.64 12.97 9.05
CA GLN A 124 7.18 11.69 9.61
C GLN A 124 7.03 10.58 8.55
N VAL A 125 7.27 10.88 7.26
CA VAL A 125 7.22 9.90 6.16
C VAL A 125 8.61 9.49 5.76
N GLU A 126 8.83 8.20 5.53
CA GLU A 126 10.05 7.67 4.91
C GLU A 126 9.69 6.70 3.79
N PHE A 127 10.58 6.55 2.81
CA PHE A 127 10.41 5.60 1.72
C PHE A 127 11.63 4.68 1.62
N ARG A 128 11.39 3.38 1.34
CA ARG A 128 12.44 2.36 1.24
C ARG A 128 12.21 1.46 0.03
N GLU A 129 13.29 1.13 -0.66
CA GLU A 129 13.23 0.08 -1.68
C GLU A 129 13.18 -1.29 -1.01
N ALA A 130 12.07 -2.00 -1.21
CA ALA A 130 11.89 -3.35 -0.69
C ALA A 130 10.82 -4.12 -1.44
N ALA A 131 10.99 -5.45 -1.52
CA ALA A 131 9.92 -6.36 -1.89
C ALA A 131 9.00 -6.61 -0.70
N VAL A 132 7.69 -6.72 -0.95
CA VAL A 132 6.72 -7.05 0.12
C VAL A 132 6.95 -8.46 0.68
N GLU A 133 7.59 -9.34 -0.10
CA GLU A 133 7.98 -10.70 0.30
C GLU A 133 9.27 -10.75 1.16
N ALA A 134 9.92 -9.59 1.38
CA ALA A 134 11.14 -9.47 2.20
C ALA A 134 11.24 -8.04 2.74
N LEU A 135 10.45 -7.75 3.76
CA LEU A 135 10.36 -6.43 4.37
C LEU A 135 11.56 -6.16 5.29
N PRO A 136 12.26 -5.01 5.17
CA PRO A 136 13.47 -4.71 5.95
C PRO A 136 13.12 -4.13 7.32
N PHE A 137 12.20 -4.77 8.03
CA PHE A 137 11.72 -4.33 9.34
C PHE A 137 11.75 -5.47 10.35
N GLY A 138 11.89 -5.11 11.62
CA GLY A 138 11.72 -6.04 12.74
C GLY A 138 10.25 -6.34 13.02
N ASP A 139 10.02 -7.23 13.98
CA ASP A 139 8.69 -7.68 14.38
C ASP A 139 7.88 -6.55 15.04
N ALA A 140 6.56 -6.57 14.84
CA ALA A 140 5.58 -5.78 15.59
C ALA A 140 5.87 -4.25 15.63
N LEU A 141 6.22 -3.65 14.50
CA LEU A 141 6.51 -2.22 14.40
C LEU A 141 5.31 -1.36 13.99
N PHE A 142 4.39 -1.91 13.21
CA PHE A 142 3.31 -1.13 12.59
C PHE A 142 1.94 -1.44 13.18
N ASP A 143 1.14 -0.41 13.36
CA ASP A 143 -0.26 -0.52 13.80
C ASP A 143 -1.19 -0.85 12.62
N VAL A 144 -0.88 -0.29 11.44
CA VAL A 144 -1.65 -0.49 10.22
C VAL A 144 -0.73 -0.73 9.03
N ALA A 145 -1.06 -1.71 8.19
CA ALA A 145 -0.48 -1.88 6.86
C ALA A 145 -1.55 -1.59 5.80
N LEU A 146 -1.20 -0.78 4.80
CA LEU A 146 -2.03 -0.43 3.66
C LEU A 146 -1.54 -1.17 2.42
N SER A 147 -2.44 -1.54 1.51
CA SER A 147 -2.09 -2.07 0.19
C SER A 147 -3.14 -1.66 -0.84
N ASN A 148 -2.73 -0.95 -1.89
CA ASN A 148 -3.62 -0.45 -2.92
C ASN A 148 -3.23 -0.94 -4.32
N GLY A 149 -3.78 -2.10 -4.71
CA GLY A 149 -3.55 -2.70 -6.04
C GLY A 149 -2.27 -3.54 -6.16
N VAL A 150 -1.53 -3.75 -5.07
CA VAL A 150 -0.19 -4.37 -5.08
C VAL A 150 -0.24 -5.89 -4.91
N LEU A 151 -1.01 -6.40 -3.96
CA LEU A 151 -1.04 -7.85 -3.66
C LEU A 151 -1.42 -8.74 -4.87
N ASN A 152 -2.09 -8.18 -5.88
CA ASN A 152 -2.37 -8.91 -7.12
C ASN A 152 -1.13 -9.16 -7.96
N LEU A 153 -0.14 -8.30 -7.85
CA LEU A 153 1.09 -8.29 -8.65
C LEU A 153 2.18 -9.18 -8.05
N ILE A 154 2.05 -9.53 -6.77
CA ILE A 154 3.03 -10.30 -6.03
C ILE A 154 2.92 -11.78 -6.42
N PRO A 155 4.01 -12.44 -6.89
CA PRO A 155 4.00 -13.85 -7.24
C PRO A 155 3.79 -14.76 -6.01
N ASP A 156 4.56 -14.56 -4.94
CA ASP A 156 4.46 -15.34 -3.69
C ASP A 156 3.64 -14.59 -2.63
N LYS A 157 2.31 -14.67 -2.78
CA LYS A 157 1.39 -14.05 -1.83
C LYS A 157 1.49 -14.60 -0.40
N PRO A 158 1.69 -15.92 -0.19
CA PRO A 158 1.93 -16.45 1.15
C PRO A 158 3.17 -15.86 1.81
N ALA A 159 4.29 -15.70 1.09
CA ALA A 159 5.48 -15.04 1.62
C ALA A 159 5.20 -13.59 1.99
N ALA A 160 4.60 -12.82 1.10
CA ALA A 160 4.22 -11.44 1.35
C ALA A 160 3.31 -11.29 2.58
N LEU A 161 2.32 -12.17 2.74
CA LEU A 161 1.43 -12.12 3.90
C LEU A 161 2.16 -12.47 5.21
N ARG A 162 3.11 -13.43 5.19
CA ARG A 162 3.94 -13.71 6.38
C ARG A 162 4.76 -12.49 6.78
N GLU A 163 5.40 -11.81 5.82
CA GLU A 163 6.14 -10.59 6.08
C GLU A 163 5.26 -9.49 6.66
N VAL A 164 4.09 -9.25 6.06
CA VAL A 164 3.14 -8.26 6.57
C VAL A 164 2.70 -8.59 7.99
N PHE A 165 2.45 -9.86 8.29
CA PHE A 165 2.00 -10.26 9.62
C PHE A 165 3.11 -10.15 10.68
N HIS A 166 4.36 -10.43 10.32
CA HIS A 166 5.45 -10.30 11.28
C HIS A 166 5.73 -8.84 11.65
N VAL A 167 5.62 -7.90 10.70
CA VAL A 167 5.88 -6.48 10.97
C VAL A 167 4.70 -5.75 11.64
N LEU A 168 3.49 -6.31 11.59
CA LEU A 168 2.33 -5.76 12.27
C LEU A 168 2.35 -6.10 13.77
N LYS A 169 2.02 -5.11 14.59
CA LYS A 169 1.79 -5.32 16.03
C LYS A 169 0.64 -6.31 16.26
N PRO A 170 0.64 -7.06 17.37
CA PRO A 170 -0.53 -7.81 17.81
C PRO A 170 -1.76 -6.89 17.88
N GLY A 171 -2.86 -7.29 17.24
CA GLY A 171 -4.05 -6.44 17.10
C GLY A 171 -4.00 -5.40 15.99
N GLY A 172 -2.90 -5.29 15.27
CA GLY A 172 -2.73 -4.41 14.11
C GLY A 172 -3.62 -4.80 12.92
N TRP A 173 -3.70 -3.92 11.95
CA TRP A 173 -4.64 -4.05 10.83
C TRP A 173 -3.95 -4.08 9.48
N LEU A 174 -4.39 -4.98 8.61
CA LEU A 174 -4.10 -4.96 7.18
C LEU A 174 -5.34 -4.47 6.41
N GLN A 175 -5.21 -3.36 5.68
CA GLN A 175 -6.26 -2.74 4.88
C GLN A 175 -5.91 -2.82 3.39
N VAL A 176 -6.69 -3.58 2.60
CA VAL A 176 -6.35 -3.94 1.23
C VAL A 176 -7.44 -3.52 0.25
N CYS A 177 -7.04 -2.83 -0.80
CA CYS A 177 -7.82 -2.65 -2.02
C CYS A 177 -7.13 -3.37 -3.18
N LYS A 178 -7.88 -4.20 -3.91
CA LYS A 178 -7.36 -4.99 -5.04
C LYS A 178 -8.41 -5.21 -6.13
N TRP A 179 -7.97 -5.56 -7.33
CA TRP A 179 -8.84 -6.11 -8.35
C TRP A 179 -9.19 -7.58 -8.01
N GLY A 180 -10.46 -7.94 -8.15
CA GLY A 180 -10.96 -9.32 -8.05
C GLY A 180 -11.72 -9.71 -9.32
N TRP A 181 -12.15 -10.99 -9.42
CA TRP A 181 -12.93 -11.50 -10.55
C TRP A 181 -14.25 -10.73 -10.80
N SER A 182 -14.83 -10.15 -9.75
CA SER A 182 -16.07 -9.36 -9.78
C SER A 182 -15.81 -7.84 -9.80
N GLY A 183 -14.58 -7.39 -10.10
CA GLY A 183 -14.18 -5.99 -10.04
C GLY A 183 -13.35 -5.65 -8.81
N ARG A 184 -13.48 -4.42 -8.30
CA ARG A 184 -12.71 -3.94 -7.14
C ARG A 184 -13.14 -4.64 -5.85
N SER A 185 -12.19 -5.19 -5.10
CA SER A 185 -12.40 -5.81 -3.79
C SER A 185 -11.67 -5.03 -2.70
N ARG A 186 -12.29 -4.93 -1.52
CA ARG A 186 -11.78 -4.21 -0.34
C ARG A 186 -11.84 -5.13 0.86
N ARG A 187 -10.79 -5.21 1.65
CA ARG A 187 -10.75 -6.02 2.87
C ARG A 187 -9.96 -5.32 3.96
N ARG A 188 -10.45 -5.47 5.18
CA ARG A 188 -9.75 -5.16 6.42
C ARG A 188 -9.61 -6.43 7.23
N THR A 189 -8.41 -6.76 7.65
CA THR A 189 -8.11 -7.96 8.45
C THR A 189 -7.32 -7.54 9.67
N ARG A 190 -7.77 -7.96 10.86
CA ARG A 190 -7.09 -7.73 12.12
C ARG A 190 -6.23 -8.94 12.46
N LEU A 191 -5.02 -8.69 12.94
CA LEU A 191 -4.23 -9.73 13.56
C LEU A 191 -4.84 -10.10 14.92
N PRO A 192 -4.84 -11.41 15.28
CA PRO A 192 -5.22 -11.82 16.64
C PRO A 192 -4.28 -11.14 17.66
N GLY A 193 -4.85 -10.63 18.73
CA GLY A 193 -4.10 -10.15 19.89
C GLY A 193 -3.44 -11.33 20.62
N PRO A 194 -2.52 -11.07 21.56
CA PRO A 194 -1.76 -12.11 22.26
C PRO A 194 -2.61 -13.10 23.07
N THR A 195 -3.89 -12.79 23.27
CA THR A 195 -4.87 -13.64 23.99
C THR A 195 -5.94 -14.25 23.07
N GLU A 196 -5.92 -13.93 21.78
CA GLU A 196 -6.91 -14.42 20.83
C GLU A 196 -6.36 -15.65 20.09
N SER A 197 -6.94 -16.85 20.33
CA SER A 197 -6.70 -18.03 19.48
C SER A 197 -7.11 -17.72 18.03
N PRO A 198 -6.32 -18.13 17.04
CA PRO A 198 -6.71 -17.93 15.65
C PRO A 198 -8.05 -18.60 15.38
N ALA A 199 -9.04 -17.82 14.92
CA ALA A 199 -10.33 -18.36 14.54
C ALA A 199 -10.13 -19.44 13.46
N PRO A 200 -10.79 -20.61 13.57
CA PRO A 200 -10.67 -21.66 12.57
C PRO A 200 -11.12 -21.12 11.21
N LEU A 201 -10.32 -21.37 10.19
CA LEU A 201 -10.68 -21.06 8.81
C LEU A 201 -12.00 -21.78 8.51
N ARG A 202 -13.10 -21.01 8.43
CA ARG A 202 -14.39 -21.56 8.03
C ARG A 202 -14.25 -22.10 6.61
N GLY A 203 -14.14 -23.42 6.49
CA GLY A 203 -14.26 -24.11 5.22
C GLY A 203 -15.60 -23.70 4.59
N ARG A 204 -15.56 -23.25 3.34
CA ARG A 204 -16.79 -23.12 2.55
C ARG A 204 -17.33 -24.53 2.38
N SER A 205 -18.42 -24.84 3.07
CA SER A 205 -19.24 -25.99 2.72
C SER A 205 -19.78 -25.74 1.30
N SER A 206 -19.36 -26.53 0.35
CA SER A 206 -20.04 -26.68 -0.93
C SER A 206 -21.39 -27.34 -0.66
N SER A 207 -22.45 -26.56 -0.64
CA SER A 207 -23.79 -27.09 -0.81
C SER A 207 -24.16 -27.02 -2.29
N ARG A 208 -24.57 -28.15 -2.79
CA ARG A 208 -25.00 -28.51 -4.14
C ARG A 208 -26.03 -27.54 -4.73
#